data_c840bdb5a1968d1ee3aaa9e7fc3835fb
#
_entry.id   c840bdb5a1968d1ee3aaa9e7fc3835fb
#
_cell.length_a   1.000
_cell.length_b   1.000
_cell.length_c   1.000
_cell.angle_alpha   90.00
_cell.angle_beta   90.00
_cell.angle_gamma   90.00
#
_symmetry.space_group_name_H-M   'P 1'
#
loop_
_entity.id
_entity.type
_entity.pdbx_description
1 polymer ?
#
loop_
_entity_poly.entity_id
_entity_poly.type
_entity_poly.pdbx_seq_one_letter_code
_entity_poly.pdbx_strand_id
1 'polypeptide(L)'
;MNGIFFALLGASIATALAGVGSARGVGSAAQAAMGVLSEDSSKFGKMLVLTLLPGTQGLYGFIVGFLILVSGGVLGGTAPTIGQGLAYFAASLAIGIGGMISGFAQGKAAVSGIALSAKDDSNFSKAMVSVTLVEIYALLSFLSLIHISEPTRLALI
;
A
#
# COMPACT_ATOMS: atom_id res chain seq x y z
N MET A 1 -16.18 12.62 -22.51
CA MET A 1 -15.56 11.70 -21.53
C MET A 1 -16.53 11.54 -20.38
N ASN A 2 -16.77 10.32 -19.92
CA ASN A 2 -17.76 10.03 -18.88
C ASN A 2 -17.05 9.88 -17.53
N GLY A 3 -17.76 10.14 -16.42
CA GLY A 3 -17.20 9.95 -15.06
C GLY A 3 -16.64 8.54 -14.82
N ILE A 4 -17.23 7.52 -15.44
CA ILE A 4 -16.75 6.14 -15.40
C ILE A 4 -15.29 6.02 -15.92
N PHE A 5 -14.93 6.76 -16.97
CA PHE A 5 -13.56 6.73 -17.50
C PHE A 5 -12.53 7.14 -16.43
N PHE A 6 -12.80 8.22 -15.70
CA PHE A 6 -11.92 8.68 -14.63
C PHE A 6 -11.91 7.73 -13.43
N ALA A 7 -13.05 7.12 -13.10
CA ALA A 7 -13.13 6.13 -12.03
C ALA A 7 -12.28 4.88 -12.36
N LEU A 8 -12.40 4.36 -13.59
CA LEU A 8 -11.59 3.22 -14.05
C LEU A 8 -10.09 3.54 -14.07
N LEU A 9 -9.73 4.70 -14.59
CA LEU A 9 -8.34 5.15 -14.62
C LEU A 9 -7.79 5.28 -13.21
N GLY A 10 -8.57 5.87 -12.29
CA GLY A 10 -8.21 5.99 -10.90
C GLY A 10 -8.02 4.64 -10.21
N ALA A 11 -8.98 3.72 -10.35
CA ALA A 11 -8.88 2.38 -9.77
C ALA A 11 -7.62 1.63 -10.25
N SER A 12 -7.31 1.75 -11.54
CA SER A 12 -6.13 1.14 -12.14
C SER A 12 -4.84 1.74 -11.57
N ILE A 13 -4.75 3.06 -11.45
CA ILE A 13 -3.58 3.77 -10.92
C ILE A 13 -3.35 3.46 -9.44
N ALA A 14 -4.40 3.48 -8.61
CA ALA A 14 -4.29 3.13 -7.19
C ALA A 14 -3.67 1.75 -7.02
N THR A 15 -4.21 0.76 -7.73
CA THR A 15 -3.75 -0.63 -7.63
C THR A 15 -2.34 -0.81 -8.20
N ALA A 16 -2.08 -0.26 -9.39
CA ALA A 16 -0.81 -0.47 -10.08
C ALA A 16 0.37 0.17 -9.35
N LEU A 17 0.27 1.46 -8.98
CA LEU A 17 1.39 2.16 -8.35
C LEU A 17 1.70 1.63 -6.95
N ALA A 18 0.69 1.43 -6.10
CA ALA A 18 0.87 0.84 -4.78
C ALA A 18 1.42 -0.60 -4.88
N GLY A 19 0.93 -1.38 -5.86
CA GLY A 19 1.42 -2.73 -6.16
C GLY A 19 2.90 -2.74 -6.57
N VAL A 20 3.34 -1.80 -7.41
CA VAL A 20 4.77 -1.65 -7.77
C VAL A 20 5.63 -1.34 -6.55
N GLY A 21 5.15 -0.48 -5.64
CA GLY A 21 5.82 -0.18 -4.38
C GLY A 21 6.04 -1.43 -3.53
N SER A 22 4.96 -2.17 -3.30
CA SER A 22 4.98 -3.42 -2.54
C SER A 22 5.84 -4.49 -3.19
N ALA A 23 5.71 -4.70 -4.49
CA ALA A 23 6.48 -5.72 -5.21
C ALA A 23 8.00 -5.49 -5.06
N ARG A 24 8.46 -4.24 -5.20
CA ARG A 24 9.87 -3.90 -4.98
C ARG A 24 10.29 -4.01 -3.53
N GLY A 25 9.45 -3.54 -2.61
CA GLY A 25 9.74 -3.61 -1.17
C GLY A 25 9.88 -5.04 -0.69
N VAL A 26 8.88 -5.89 -0.97
CA VAL A 26 8.89 -7.32 -0.63
C VAL A 26 10.05 -8.04 -1.33
N GLY A 27 10.26 -7.76 -2.62
CA GLY A 27 11.35 -8.39 -3.38
C GLY A 27 12.73 -8.11 -2.78
N SER A 28 13.01 -6.87 -2.39
CA SER A 28 14.27 -6.50 -1.74
C SER A 28 14.42 -7.17 -0.37
N ALA A 29 13.36 -7.17 0.45
CA ALA A 29 13.34 -7.83 1.76
C ALA A 29 13.52 -9.34 1.64
N ALA A 30 12.83 -9.97 0.66
CA ALA A 30 12.94 -11.40 0.41
C ALA A 30 14.38 -11.81 0.04
N GLN A 31 15.05 -11.04 -0.81
CA GLN A 31 16.45 -11.31 -1.16
C GLN A 31 17.36 -11.28 0.09
N ALA A 32 17.21 -10.28 0.95
CA ALA A 32 17.96 -10.20 2.19
C ALA A 32 17.63 -11.37 3.14
N ALA A 33 16.34 -11.72 3.27
CA ALA A 33 15.88 -12.84 4.08
C ALA A 33 16.45 -14.17 3.62
N MET A 34 16.48 -14.43 2.31
CA MET A 34 17.04 -15.66 1.75
C MET A 34 18.54 -15.80 2.04
N GLY A 35 19.29 -14.70 2.06
CA GLY A 35 20.70 -14.71 2.49
C GLY A 35 20.85 -15.21 3.92
N VAL A 36 20.01 -14.73 4.85
CA VAL A 36 20.02 -15.17 6.25
C VAL A 36 19.61 -16.64 6.38
N LEU A 37 18.57 -17.06 5.65
CA LEU A 37 18.04 -18.42 5.72
C LEU A 37 18.96 -19.48 5.11
N SER A 38 19.86 -19.06 4.22
CA SER A 38 20.89 -19.97 3.69
C SER A 38 21.94 -20.35 4.74
N GLU A 39 22.13 -19.51 5.77
CA GLU A 39 23.04 -19.75 6.88
C GLU A 39 22.31 -20.38 8.08
N ASP A 40 21.09 -19.91 8.38
CA ASP A 40 20.29 -20.35 9.52
C ASP A 40 18.79 -20.41 9.17
N SER A 41 18.32 -21.59 8.79
CA SER A 41 16.92 -21.83 8.45
C SER A 41 15.96 -21.71 9.63
N SER A 42 16.45 -21.78 10.88
CA SER A 42 15.60 -21.65 12.07
C SER A 42 14.98 -20.25 12.21
N LYS A 43 15.54 -19.25 11.56
CA LYS A 43 15.07 -17.86 11.55
C LYS A 43 13.89 -17.59 10.60
N PHE A 44 13.37 -18.61 9.91
CA PHE A 44 12.35 -18.45 8.88
C PHE A 44 11.16 -17.59 9.32
N GLY A 45 10.57 -17.84 10.49
CA GLY A 45 9.39 -17.09 10.95
C GLY A 45 9.65 -15.59 11.11
N LYS A 46 10.82 -15.22 11.67
CA LYS A 46 11.22 -13.81 11.85
C LYS A 46 11.48 -13.12 10.50
N MET A 47 12.18 -13.81 9.61
CA MET A 47 12.49 -13.29 8.27
C MET A 47 11.21 -13.13 7.45
N LEU A 48 10.27 -14.07 7.54
CA LEU A 48 8.99 -14.01 6.85
C LEU A 48 8.19 -12.77 7.25
N VAL A 49 8.07 -12.48 8.55
CA VAL A 49 7.34 -11.31 9.04
C VAL A 49 7.93 -10.02 8.48
N LEU A 50 9.25 -9.82 8.59
CA LEU A 50 9.92 -8.62 8.09
C LEU A 50 9.80 -8.49 6.56
N THR A 51 9.76 -9.60 5.85
CA THR A 51 9.60 -9.62 4.39
C THR A 51 8.20 -9.22 3.94
N LEU A 52 7.16 -9.62 4.69
CA LEU A 52 5.77 -9.35 4.31
C LEU A 52 5.32 -7.91 4.57
N LEU A 53 5.92 -7.21 5.53
CA LEU A 53 5.52 -5.85 5.89
C LEU A 53 5.44 -4.89 4.70
N PRO A 54 6.41 -4.82 3.77
CA PRO A 54 6.30 -3.94 2.60
C PRO A 54 5.23 -4.34 1.58
N GLY A 55 4.47 -5.41 1.85
CA GLY A 55 3.35 -5.87 0.99
C GLY A 55 2.03 -5.15 1.24
N THR A 56 1.87 -4.53 2.40
CA THR A 56 0.59 -3.94 2.84
C THR A 56 0.12 -2.77 1.98
N GLN A 57 1.02 -1.96 1.43
CA GLN A 57 0.68 -0.85 0.55
C GLN A 57 -0.05 -1.31 -0.72
N GLY A 58 0.35 -2.45 -1.28
CA GLY A 58 -0.32 -3.05 -2.44
C GLY A 58 -1.75 -3.45 -2.11
N LEU A 59 -2.00 -3.97 -0.91
CA LEU A 59 -3.35 -4.29 -0.44
C LEU A 59 -4.20 -3.03 -0.29
N TYR A 60 -3.65 -1.94 0.26
CA TYR A 60 -4.38 -0.67 0.37
C TYR A 60 -4.75 -0.10 -0.99
N GLY A 61 -3.81 -0.10 -1.94
CA GLY A 61 -4.09 0.33 -3.31
C GLY A 61 -5.15 -0.54 -4.00
N PHE A 62 -5.11 -1.85 -3.79
CA PHE A 62 -6.10 -2.78 -4.30
C PHE A 62 -7.49 -2.52 -3.70
N ILE A 63 -7.59 -2.36 -2.37
CA ILE A 63 -8.86 -2.07 -1.68
C ILE A 63 -9.46 -0.76 -2.21
N VAL A 64 -8.66 0.30 -2.33
CA VAL A 64 -9.12 1.58 -2.87
C VAL A 64 -9.60 1.42 -4.31
N GLY A 65 -8.83 0.75 -5.15
CA GLY A 65 -9.23 0.48 -6.54
C GLY A 65 -10.56 -0.27 -6.61
N PHE A 66 -10.73 -1.30 -5.80
CA PHE A 66 -11.96 -2.07 -5.72
C PHE A 66 -13.16 -1.23 -5.23
N LEU A 67 -12.97 -0.43 -4.18
CA LEU A 67 -14.01 0.46 -3.68
C LEU A 67 -14.44 1.49 -4.72
N ILE A 68 -13.51 2.02 -5.53
CA ILE A 68 -13.81 2.93 -6.63
C ILE A 68 -14.66 2.22 -7.70
N LEU A 69 -14.36 0.97 -8.04
CA LEU A 69 -15.16 0.20 -9.00
C LEU A 69 -16.60 -0.02 -8.51
N VAL A 70 -16.76 -0.31 -7.22
CA VAL A 70 -18.08 -0.48 -6.60
C VAL A 70 -18.84 0.85 -6.55
N SER A 71 -18.23 1.89 -5.95
CA SER A 71 -18.86 3.20 -5.75
C SER A 71 -19.02 3.99 -7.03
N GLY A 72 -18.14 3.77 -7.99
CA GLY A 72 -18.18 4.40 -9.33
C GLY A 72 -19.17 3.75 -10.30
N GLY A 73 -20.03 2.84 -9.84
CA GLY A 73 -21.07 2.22 -10.65
C GLY A 73 -20.56 1.30 -11.76
N VAL A 74 -19.27 0.93 -11.74
CA VAL A 74 -18.68 0.04 -12.77
C VAL A 74 -19.17 -1.40 -12.58
N LEU A 75 -19.31 -1.83 -11.32
CA LEU A 75 -19.80 -3.18 -10.97
C LEU A 75 -21.33 -3.23 -10.74
N GLY A 76 -22.03 -2.20 -11.16
CA GLY A 76 -23.48 -2.04 -11.00
C GLY A 76 -23.83 -0.80 -10.18
N GLY A 77 -24.92 -0.13 -10.53
CA GLY A 77 -25.36 1.11 -9.89
C GLY A 77 -25.41 2.29 -10.85
N THR A 78 -25.45 3.51 -10.31
CA THR A 78 -25.55 4.74 -11.10
C THR A 78 -24.15 5.19 -11.55
N ALA A 79 -24.02 5.49 -12.85
CA ALA A 79 -22.78 6.00 -13.40
C ALA A 79 -22.39 7.33 -12.71
N PRO A 80 -21.11 7.54 -12.34
CA PRO A 80 -20.68 8.75 -11.68
C PRO A 80 -20.70 9.94 -12.63
N THR A 81 -20.98 11.10 -12.10
CA THR A 81 -20.78 12.37 -12.82
C THR A 81 -19.29 12.56 -13.12
N ILE A 82 -18.97 13.47 -14.06
CA ILE A 82 -17.56 13.80 -14.35
C ILE A 82 -16.83 14.30 -13.08
N GLY A 83 -17.50 15.14 -12.28
CA GLY A 83 -16.91 15.64 -11.02
C GLY A 83 -16.59 14.53 -10.03
N GLN A 84 -17.50 13.57 -9.84
CA GLN A 84 -17.26 12.40 -8.99
C GLN A 84 -16.12 11.51 -9.54
N GLY A 85 -16.08 11.29 -10.85
CA GLY A 85 -15.01 10.54 -11.50
C GLY A 85 -13.64 11.19 -11.29
N LEU A 86 -13.55 12.52 -11.41
CA LEU A 86 -12.33 13.28 -11.13
C LEU A 86 -11.92 13.20 -9.65
N ALA A 87 -12.89 13.23 -8.72
CA ALA A 87 -12.60 13.05 -7.30
C ALA A 87 -12.01 11.65 -7.02
N TYR A 88 -12.57 10.59 -7.59
CA TYR A 88 -12.01 9.24 -7.49
C TYR A 88 -10.60 9.16 -8.08
N PHE A 89 -10.35 9.80 -9.21
CA PHE A 89 -9.03 9.86 -9.82
C PHE A 89 -8.02 10.58 -8.94
N ALA A 90 -8.37 11.75 -8.38
CA ALA A 90 -7.50 12.50 -7.48
C ALA A 90 -7.16 11.70 -6.21
N ALA A 91 -8.16 11.05 -5.60
CA ALA A 91 -7.97 10.18 -4.45
C ALA A 91 -7.04 9.00 -4.76
N SER A 92 -7.15 8.43 -5.96
CA SER A 92 -6.31 7.33 -6.43
C SER A 92 -4.84 7.70 -6.56
N LEU A 93 -4.55 8.94 -6.97
CA LEU A 93 -3.18 9.44 -7.04
C LEU A 93 -2.54 9.50 -5.65
N ALA A 94 -3.29 9.92 -4.64
CA ALA A 94 -2.78 10.01 -3.27
C ALA A 94 -2.32 8.63 -2.76
N ILE A 95 -3.18 7.61 -2.85
CA ILE A 95 -2.83 6.26 -2.38
C ILE A 95 -1.84 5.57 -3.32
N GLY A 96 -1.94 5.77 -4.62
CA GLY A 96 -1.03 5.17 -5.59
C GLY A 96 0.40 5.64 -5.40
N ILE A 97 0.62 6.96 -5.35
CA ILE A 97 1.96 7.56 -5.16
C ILE A 97 2.46 7.33 -3.73
N GLY A 98 1.62 7.61 -2.72
CA GLY A 98 1.98 7.42 -1.32
C GLY A 98 2.31 5.97 -1.00
N GLY A 99 1.50 5.03 -1.47
CA GLY A 99 1.74 3.59 -1.32
C GLY A 99 3.01 3.13 -2.05
N MET A 100 3.25 3.61 -3.26
CA MET A 100 4.47 3.28 -4.02
C MET A 100 5.74 3.74 -3.28
N ILE A 101 5.79 5.00 -2.87
CA ILE A 101 6.97 5.57 -2.19
C ILE A 101 7.16 4.93 -0.81
N SER A 102 6.09 4.76 -0.04
CA SER A 102 6.11 4.09 1.26
C SER A 102 6.58 2.65 1.14
N GLY A 103 6.11 1.89 0.13
CA GLY A 103 6.55 0.52 -0.12
C GLY A 103 8.05 0.41 -0.40
N PHE A 104 8.61 1.33 -1.19
CA PHE A 104 10.05 1.39 -1.43
C PHE A 104 10.83 1.70 -0.15
N ALA A 105 10.38 2.66 0.64
CA ALA A 105 11.03 3.04 1.89
C ALA A 105 10.96 1.91 2.92
N GLN A 106 9.80 1.27 3.06
CA GLN A 106 9.59 0.16 3.98
C GLN A 106 10.41 -1.07 3.59
N GLY A 107 10.55 -1.35 2.28
CA GLY A 107 11.43 -2.41 1.79
C GLY A 107 12.89 -2.21 2.19
N LYS A 108 13.41 -0.98 2.08
CA LYS A 108 14.76 -0.65 2.55
C LYS A 108 14.90 -0.81 4.07
N ALA A 109 13.91 -0.36 4.83
CA ALA A 109 13.88 -0.54 6.28
C ALA A 109 13.85 -2.04 6.65
N ALA A 110 13.06 -2.84 5.92
CA ALA A 110 12.98 -4.28 6.12
C ALA A 110 14.32 -4.98 5.86
N VAL A 111 15.03 -4.64 4.79
CA VAL A 111 16.38 -5.16 4.50
C VAL A 111 17.33 -4.89 5.69
N SER A 112 17.34 -3.66 6.21
CA SER A 112 18.16 -3.29 7.37
C SER A 112 17.73 -4.01 8.64
N GLY A 113 16.40 -4.17 8.84
CA GLY A 113 15.83 -4.90 9.97
C GLY A 113 16.18 -6.39 9.95
N ILE A 114 16.16 -7.01 8.77
CA ILE A 114 16.58 -8.39 8.53
C ILE A 114 18.06 -8.57 8.91
N ALA A 115 18.93 -7.69 8.41
CA ALA A 115 20.36 -7.73 8.74
C ALA A 115 20.64 -7.53 10.24
N LEU A 116 19.88 -6.66 10.91
CA LEU A 116 19.96 -6.45 12.35
C LEU A 116 19.51 -7.69 13.13
N SER A 117 18.38 -8.26 12.77
CA SER A 117 17.80 -9.46 13.39
C SER A 117 18.64 -10.73 13.14
N ALA A 118 19.36 -10.77 12.00
CA ALA A 118 20.27 -11.87 11.69
C ALA A 118 21.44 -11.96 12.69
N LYS A 119 21.97 -10.82 13.14
CA LYS A 119 23.09 -10.75 14.06
C LYS A 119 22.73 -11.20 15.49
N ASP A 120 21.54 -10.83 15.95
CA ASP A 120 21.05 -11.14 17.28
C ASP A 120 19.52 -11.14 17.27
N ASP A 121 18.97 -12.26 17.67
CA ASP A 121 17.53 -12.52 17.73
C ASP A 121 16.77 -11.56 18.65
N SER A 122 17.42 -11.02 19.67
CA SER A 122 16.85 -10.02 20.59
C SER A 122 16.50 -8.70 19.89
N ASN A 123 17.09 -8.43 18.73
CA ASN A 123 16.84 -7.22 17.95
C ASN A 123 15.62 -7.33 17.01
N PHE A 124 14.98 -8.50 16.89
CA PHE A 124 13.81 -8.68 16.01
C PHE A 124 12.70 -7.66 16.31
N SER A 125 12.34 -7.47 17.58
CA SER A 125 11.29 -6.53 17.96
C SER A 125 11.64 -5.09 17.60
N LYS A 126 12.90 -4.68 17.74
CA LYS A 126 13.37 -3.34 17.33
C LYS A 126 13.28 -3.16 15.81
N ALA A 127 13.71 -4.18 15.07
CA ALA A 127 13.60 -4.20 13.61
C ALA A 127 12.14 -4.08 13.17
N MET A 128 11.25 -4.87 13.77
CA MET A 128 9.84 -4.86 13.46
C MET A 128 9.18 -3.49 13.67
N VAL A 129 9.41 -2.87 14.84
CA VAL A 129 8.90 -1.52 15.13
C VAL A 129 9.39 -0.51 14.10
N SER A 130 10.69 -0.52 13.78
CA SER A 130 11.29 0.43 12.83
C SER A 130 10.71 0.28 11.43
N VAL A 131 10.47 -0.95 10.98
CA VAL A 131 9.86 -1.24 9.66
C VAL A 131 8.38 -0.82 9.65
N THR A 132 7.63 -1.11 10.73
CA THR A 132 6.21 -0.78 10.82
C THR A 132 5.96 0.73 10.87
N LEU A 133 6.87 1.53 11.43
CA LEU A 133 6.72 2.99 11.44
C LEU A 133 6.61 3.60 10.04
N VAL A 134 7.20 2.99 9.03
CA VAL A 134 7.11 3.48 7.64
C VAL A 134 5.69 3.28 7.07
N GLU A 135 4.93 2.34 7.60
CA GLU A 135 3.55 2.06 7.17
C GLU A 135 2.59 3.23 7.39
N ILE A 136 2.84 4.05 8.41
CA ILE A 136 2.02 5.21 8.75
C ILE A 136 1.81 6.12 7.53
N TYR A 137 2.80 6.30 6.68
CA TYR A 137 2.70 7.15 5.50
C TYR A 137 1.73 6.59 4.44
N ALA A 138 1.67 5.27 4.29
CA ALA A 138 0.66 4.63 3.44
C ALA A 138 -0.74 4.75 4.04
N LEU A 139 -0.87 4.59 5.36
CA LEU A 139 -2.15 4.76 6.07
C LEU A 139 -2.66 6.19 5.97
N LEU A 140 -1.81 7.21 6.09
CA LEU A 140 -2.18 8.61 5.90
C LEU A 140 -2.68 8.87 4.46
N SER A 141 -2.03 8.27 3.47
CA SER A 141 -2.46 8.35 2.08
C SER A 141 -3.81 7.64 1.86
N PHE A 142 -4.04 6.52 2.55
CA PHE A 142 -5.32 5.80 2.53
C PHE A 142 -6.44 6.61 3.19
N LEU A 143 -6.18 7.23 4.34
CA LEU A 143 -7.15 8.05 5.06
C LEU A 143 -7.54 9.32 4.28
N SER A 144 -6.65 9.86 3.45
CA SER A 144 -6.97 11.01 2.60
C SER A 144 -8.13 10.73 1.65
N LEU A 145 -8.30 9.47 1.23
CA LEU A 145 -9.45 9.03 0.42
C LEU A 145 -10.79 9.24 1.15
N ILE A 146 -10.84 8.91 2.44
CA ILE A 146 -12.05 9.05 3.25
C ILE A 146 -12.46 10.52 3.31
N HIS A 147 -11.50 11.42 3.53
CA HIS A 147 -11.76 12.86 3.57
C HIS A 147 -12.21 13.44 2.22
N ILE A 148 -11.74 12.90 1.10
CA ILE A 148 -12.13 13.35 -0.24
C ILE A 148 -13.53 12.84 -0.61
N SER A 149 -13.94 11.66 -0.12
CA SER A 149 -15.25 11.08 -0.39
C SER A 149 -16.36 11.56 0.56
N GLU A 150 -16.03 12.10 1.73
CA GLU A 150 -16.99 12.55 2.75
C GLU A 150 -17.61 13.95 2.51
N PRO A 151 -16.95 14.96 1.93
CA PRO A 151 -17.56 16.29 1.74
C PRO A 151 -18.85 16.27 0.95
N THR A 152 -19.03 15.26 0.11
CA THR A 152 -20.25 15.11 -0.70
C THR A 152 -21.47 14.71 0.15
N ARG A 153 -21.27 14.07 1.30
CA ARG A 153 -22.36 13.72 2.23
C ARG A 153 -22.74 14.86 3.17
N LEU A 154 -21.77 15.65 3.61
CA LEU A 154 -22.01 16.78 4.50
C LEU A 154 -22.64 18.00 3.78
N ALA A 155 -22.47 18.12 2.48
CA ALA A 155 -23.11 19.16 1.66
C ALA A 155 -24.58 18.85 1.30
N LEU A 156 -25.10 17.70 1.68
CA LEU A 156 -26.48 17.24 1.42
C LEU A 156 -27.36 17.24 2.69
N ILE A 157 -26.86 17.76 3.81
CA ILE A 157 -27.57 18.02 5.06
C ILE A 157 -27.68 19.52 5.27
#